data_2920ef5696a33631d51dbe8d650d0d76
#
_entry.id   2920ef5696a33631d51dbe8d650d0d76
#
_cell.length_a   1.000
_cell.length_b   1.000
_cell.length_c   1.000
_cell.angle_alpha   90.00
_cell.angle_beta   90.00
_cell.angle_gamma   90.00
#
_symmetry.space_group_name_H-M   'P 1'
#
loop_
_entity.id
_entity.type
_entity.pdbx_description
1 polymer ?
#
loop_
_entity_poly.entity_id
_entity_poly.type
_entity_poly.pdbx_seq_one_letter_code
_entity_poly.pdbx_strand_id
1 'polypeptide(L)'
;MEEHGANFGRNPSGTGPFRFAEWRSNEAVVVEANADYWDGAPELQAVVFRPITDANTRTAEMLAGGIDLMVEVPPVALSEFQDDSYAVHEQAGPHVWFLILNAKEGPFADKKVRQAANYAVNKTALVEQVLEGTADVAAGPT
;
A
#
# COMPACT_ATOMS: atom_id res chain seq x y z
N MET A 1 -16.25 -16.93 16.17
CA MET A 1 -15.57 -16.33 17.35
C MET A 1 -15.55 -17.26 18.55
N GLU A 2 -16.60 -18.01 18.80
CA GLU A 2 -16.66 -18.93 19.94
C GLU A 2 -15.66 -20.10 19.84
N GLU A 3 -15.42 -20.62 18.64
CA GLU A 3 -14.56 -21.78 18.41
C GLU A 3 -13.05 -21.49 18.60
N HIS A 4 -12.59 -20.28 18.30
CA HIS A 4 -11.18 -19.90 18.35
C HIS A 4 -10.85 -18.88 19.45
N GLY A 5 -11.83 -18.25 20.08
CA GLY A 5 -11.64 -17.30 21.18
C GLY A 5 -10.56 -16.25 20.90
N ALA A 6 -9.57 -16.13 21.79
CA ALA A 6 -8.45 -15.21 21.66
C ALA A 6 -7.54 -15.48 20.43
N ASN A 7 -7.58 -16.67 19.85
CA ASN A 7 -6.80 -17.05 18.67
C ASN A 7 -7.54 -16.78 17.35
N PHE A 8 -8.74 -16.16 17.36
CA PHE A 8 -9.48 -15.86 16.14
C PHE A 8 -8.69 -15.05 15.12
N GLY A 9 -7.85 -14.11 15.57
CA GLY A 9 -6.99 -13.33 14.68
C GLY A 9 -5.96 -14.16 13.87
N ARG A 10 -5.68 -15.39 14.31
CA ARG A 10 -4.80 -16.33 13.60
C ARG A 10 -5.55 -17.44 12.87
N ASN A 11 -6.84 -17.57 13.12
CA ASN A 11 -7.73 -18.53 12.49
C ASN A 11 -9.04 -17.81 12.12
N PRO A 12 -8.98 -16.83 11.20
CA PRO A 12 -10.15 -16.06 10.83
C PRO A 12 -11.14 -16.93 10.08
N SER A 13 -12.42 -16.68 10.29
CA SER A 13 -13.51 -17.25 9.51
C SER A 13 -14.33 -16.12 8.93
N GLY A 14 -14.58 -16.14 7.64
CA GLY A 14 -15.29 -15.12 6.90
C GLY A 14 -16.19 -15.70 5.82
N THR A 15 -16.95 -14.83 5.17
CA THR A 15 -17.90 -15.17 4.09
C THR A 15 -17.41 -14.72 2.71
N GLY A 16 -16.13 -14.41 2.59
CA GLY A 16 -15.52 -13.93 1.34
C GLY A 16 -15.24 -15.02 0.31
N PRO A 17 -14.73 -14.63 -0.88
CA PRO A 17 -14.41 -15.55 -1.97
C PRO A 17 -13.21 -16.45 -1.65
N PHE A 18 -12.41 -16.13 -0.65
CA PHE A 18 -11.30 -16.96 -0.17
C PHE A 18 -11.46 -17.28 1.31
N ARG A 19 -11.00 -18.47 1.71
CA ARG A 19 -10.94 -18.96 3.09
C ARG A 19 -9.50 -18.97 3.56
N PHE A 20 -9.27 -18.64 4.83
CA PHE A 20 -7.97 -18.79 5.46
C PHE A 20 -7.53 -20.26 5.44
N ALA A 21 -6.30 -20.52 4.98
CA ALA A 21 -5.69 -21.84 4.97
C ALA A 21 -4.52 -21.93 5.95
N GLU A 22 -3.56 -21.01 5.86
CA GLU A 22 -2.34 -21.09 6.67
C GLU A 22 -1.75 -19.70 6.96
N TRP A 23 -1.15 -19.55 8.13
CA TRP A 23 -0.27 -18.43 8.47
C TRP A 23 1.11 -18.93 8.88
N ARG A 24 2.10 -18.70 8.05
CA ARG A 24 3.51 -18.87 8.36
C ARG A 24 4.08 -17.53 8.82
N SER A 25 4.40 -17.43 10.12
CA SER A 25 4.83 -16.17 10.76
C SER A 25 6.04 -15.57 10.03
N ASN A 26 5.96 -14.30 9.64
CA ASN A 26 6.96 -13.54 8.87
C ASN A 26 7.29 -14.08 7.46
N GLU A 27 6.59 -15.12 6.99
CA GLU A 27 6.83 -15.70 5.67
C GLU A 27 5.65 -15.47 4.74
N ALA A 28 4.46 -15.96 5.12
CA ALA A 28 3.29 -15.86 4.26
C ALA A 28 1.96 -16.04 5.01
N VAL A 29 0.90 -15.49 4.42
CA VAL A 29 -0.47 -15.89 4.69
C VAL A 29 -1.04 -16.50 3.42
N VAL A 30 -1.60 -17.70 3.55
CA VAL A 30 -2.22 -18.43 2.44
C VAL A 30 -3.74 -18.44 2.63
N VAL A 31 -4.45 -18.12 1.57
CA VAL A 31 -5.89 -18.27 1.48
C VAL A 31 -6.25 -19.13 0.27
N GLU A 32 -7.28 -19.95 0.39
CA GLU A 32 -7.77 -20.85 -0.66
C GLU A 32 -9.16 -20.46 -1.13
N ALA A 33 -9.49 -20.81 -2.35
CA ALA A 33 -10.80 -20.54 -2.93
C ALA A 33 -11.95 -21.07 -2.07
N ASN A 34 -12.97 -20.26 -1.87
CA ASN A 34 -14.21 -20.65 -1.24
C ASN A 34 -15.20 -21.13 -2.34
N ALA A 35 -15.29 -22.44 -2.54
CA ALA A 35 -16.20 -23.01 -3.53
C ALA A 35 -17.69 -22.70 -3.27
N ASP A 36 -18.03 -22.41 -2.01
CA ASP A 36 -19.40 -22.07 -1.58
C ASP A 36 -19.63 -20.55 -1.50
N TYR A 37 -18.80 -19.75 -2.14
CA TYR A 37 -18.97 -18.30 -2.15
C TYR A 37 -20.28 -17.93 -2.86
N TRP A 38 -21.08 -17.07 -2.24
CA TRP A 38 -22.46 -16.75 -2.68
C TRP A 38 -22.54 -16.10 -4.07
N ASP A 39 -21.45 -15.44 -4.53
CA ASP A 39 -21.37 -14.81 -5.85
C ASP A 39 -20.53 -15.65 -6.84
N GLY A 40 -20.37 -16.94 -6.56
CA GLY A 40 -19.62 -17.89 -7.36
C GLY A 40 -18.17 -18.08 -6.89
N ALA A 41 -17.62 -19.27 -7.11
CA ALA A 41 -16.24 -19.59 -6.75
C ALA A 41 -15.26 -18.72 -7.54
N PRO A 42 -14.18 -18.21 -6.91
CA PRO A 42 -13.16 -17.46 -7.62
C PRO A 42 -12.39 -18.35 -8.60
N GLU A 43 -11.85 -17.76 -9.67
CA GLU A 43 -11.05 -18.49 -10.67
C GLU A 43 -9.69 -18.93 -10.12
N LEU A 44 -9.10 -18.12 -9.22
CA LEU A 44 -7.84 -18.47 -8.55
C LEU A 44 -8.09 -19.51 -7.46
N GLN A 45 -7.30 -20.57 -7.44
CA GLN A 45 -7.42 -21.62 -6.44
C GLN A 45 -6.87 -21.21 -5.08
N ALA A 46 -5.82 -20.36 -5.06
CA ALA A 46 -5.20 -19.86 -3.85
C ALA A 46 -4.54 -18.51 -4.09
N VAL A 47 -4.37 -17.73 -3.01
CA VAL A 47 -3.57 -16.49 -2.98
C VAL A 47 -2.58 -16.57 -1.82
N VAL A 48 -1.33 -16.26 -2.09
CA VAL A 48 -0.25 -16.25 -1.09
C VAL A 48 0.22 -14.81 -0.87
N PHE A 49 -0.02 -14.27 0.30
CA PHE A 49 0.46 -12.95 0.70
C PHE A 49 1.85 -13.07 1.33
N ARG A 50 2.88 -12.52 0.69
CA ARG A 50 4.26 -12.51 1.17
C ARG A 50 4.64 -11.10 1.67
N PRO A 51 5.00 -10.92 2.95
CA PRO A 51 5.40 -9.63 3.50
C PRO A 51 6.86 -9.31 3.10
N ILE A 52 7.06 -8.66 1.96
CA ILE A 52 8.37 -8.18 1.51
C ILE A 52 8.44 -6.69 1.83
N THR A 53 9.08 -6.34 2.94
CA THR A 53 9.09 -4.96 3.48
C THR A 53 10.02 -4.02 2.72
N ASP A 54 11.13 -4.52 2.19
CA ASP A 54 12.06 -3.73 1.39
C ASP A 54 11.55 -3.55 -0.04
N ALA A 55 11.44 -2.30 -0.48
CA ALA A 55 10.86 -1.94 -1.77
C ALA A 55 11.70 -2.43 -2.96
N ASN A 56 13.04 -2.37 -2.85
CA ASN A 56 13.93 -2.81 -3.93
C ASN A 56 13.88 -4.34 -4.09
N THR A 57 13.85 -5.06 -2.97
CA THR A 57 13.66 -6.53 -2.98
C THR A 57 12.32 -6.90 -3.61
N ARG A 58 11.25 -6.16 -3.29
CA ARG A 58 9.93 -6.40 -3.86
C ARG A 58 9.89 -6.17 -5.37
N THR A 59 10.55 -5.10 -5.85
CA THR A 59 10.74 -4.81 -7.27
C THR A 59 11.53 -5.93 -7.96
N ALA A 60 12.64 -6.35 -7.39
CA ALA A 60 13.47 -7.43 -7.93
C ALA A 60 12.73 -8.78 -8.01
N GLU A 61 11.93 -9.12 -6.99
CA GLU A 61 11.09 -10.32 -6.99
C GLU A 61 10.03 -10.27 -8.10
N MET A 62 9.42 -9.10 -8.36
CA MET A 62 8.46 -8.93 -9.44
C MET A 62 9.13 -9.12 -10.82
N LEU A 63 10.27 -8.47 -11.05
CA LEU A 63 11.02 -8.60 -12.30
C LEU A 63 11.54 -10.03 -12.54
N ALA A 64 11.87 -10.76 -11.48
CA ALA A 64 12.31 -12.15 -11.54
C ALA A 64 11.16 -13.17 -11.67
N GLY A 65 9.90 -12.73 -11.61
CA GLY A 65 8.73 -13.62 -11.60
C GLY A 65 8.54 -14.38 -10.29
N GLY A 66 9.14 -13.92 -9.19
CA GLY A 66 8.99 -14.50 -7.86
C GLY A 66 7.68 -14.11 -7.16
N ILE A 67 6.99 -13.07 -7.67
CA ILE A 67 5.64 -12.65 -7.28
C ILE A 67 4.86 -12.27 -8.53
N ASP A 68 3.54 -12.44 -8.48
CA ASP A 68 2.62 -12.17 -9.60
C ASP A 68 1.94 -10.80 -9.47
N LEU A 69 1.89 -10.25 -8.26
CA LEU A 69 1.28 -8.95 -7.97
C LEU A 69 2.08 -8.22 -6.91
N MET A 70 2.37 -6.95 -7.16
CA MET A 70 3.02 -6.05 -6.22
C MET A 70 2.10 -4.87 -5.90
N VAL A 71 1.89 -4.61 -4.63
CA VAL A 71 1.21 -3.41 -4.13
C VAL A 71 2.24 -2.36 -3.77
N GLU A 72 1.94 -1.08 -4.00
CA GLU A 72 2.83 0.05 -3.71
C GLU A 72 4.15 -0.01 -4.50
N VAL A 73 4.04 0.08 -5.82
CA VAL A 73 5.20 0.21 -6.70
C VAL A 73 5.95 1.51 -6.35
N PRO A 74 7.26 1.45 -6.05
CA PRO A 74 8.04 2.68 -5.83
C PRO A 74 8.01 3.56 -7.09
N PRO A 75 7.77 4.88 -6.98
CA PRO A 75 7.75 5.76 -8.14
C PRO A 75 8.96 5.62 -9.04
N VAL A 76 10.16 5.54 -8.45
CA VAL A 76 11.43 5.37 -9.18
C VAL A 76 11.55 4.04 -9.95
N ALA A 77 10.75 3.03 -9.62
CA ALA A 77 10.76 1.73 -10.29
C ALA A 77 9.70 1.62 -11.40
N LEU A 78 8.81 2.60 -11.55
CA LEU A 78 7.74 2.55 -12.55
C LEU A 78 8.25 2.40 -13.98
N SER A 79 9.41 2.99 -14.29
CA SER A 79 10.03 2.85 -15.60
C SER A 79 10.44 1.43 -15.98
N GLU A 80 10.61 0.54 -14.99
CA GLU A 80 10.97 -0.87 -15.19
C GLU A 80 9.77 -1.74 -15.59
N PHE A 81 8.55 -1.23 -15.44
CA PHE A 81 7.29 -1.94 -15.69
C PHE A 81 6.50 -1.37 -16.88
N GLN A 82 7.20 -0.78 -17.86
CA GLN A 82 6.57 -0.11 -19.01
C GLN A 82 6.32 -1.04 -20.21
N ASP A 83 6.81 -2.27 -20.18
CA ASP A 83 6.59 -3.23 -21.26
C ASP A 83 5.24 -3.97 -21.10
N ASP A 84 4.80 -4.62 -22.18
CA ASP A 84 3.50 -5.32 -22.26
C ASP A 84 3.41 -6.56 -21.32
N SER A 85 4.50 -6.92 -20.62
CA SER A 85 4.52 -8.03 -19.67
C SER A 85 3.87 -7.66 -18.34
N TYR A 86 3.73 -6.35 -18.07
CA TYR A 86 3.17 -5.84 -16.83
C TYR A 86 1.93 -4.99 -17.06
N ALA A 87 0.97 -5.09 -16.15
CA ALA A 87 -0.17 -4.18 -16.08
C ALA A 87 -0.04 -3.30 -14.84
N VAL A 88 0.28 -2.02 -15.04
CA VAL A 88 0.35 -1.04 -13.94
C VAL A 88 -1.02 -0.38 -13.79
N HIS A 89 -1.62 -0.51 -12.61
CA HIS A 89 -2.89 0.12 -12.27
C HIS A 89 -2.66 1.24 -11.27
N GLU A 90 -2.99 2.45 -11.67
CA GLU A 90 -2.94 3.63 -10.82
C GLU A 90 -4.34 4.05 -10.40
N GLN A 91 -4.50 4.39 -9.13
CA GLN A 91 -5.73 4.96 -8.60
C GLN A 91 -5.40 6.02 -7.57
N ALA A 92 -5.96 7.22 -7.73
CA ALA A 92 -5.86 8.26 -6.72
C ALA A 92 -6.45 7.76 -5.40
N GLY A 93 -5.62 7.74 -4.37
CA GLY A 93 -6.01 7.33 -3.02
C GLY A 93 -6.44 8.55 -2.17
N PRO A 94 -7.16 8.32 -1.06
CA PRO A 94 -7.57 9.39 -0.15
C PRO A 94 -6.43 9.83 0.79
N HIS A 95 -5.18 9.49 0.48
CA HIS A 95 -4.04 9.77 1.34
C HIS A 95 -3.46 11.14 1.03
N VAL A 96 -3.33 11.99 2.06
CA VAL A 96 -2.64 13.27 1.98
C VAL A 96 -1.37 13.21 2.82
N TRP A 97 -0.23 13.48 2.22
CA TRP A 97 1.03 13.61 2.94
C TRP A 97 1.18 15.05 3.43
N PHE A 98 1.40 15.22 4.72
CA PHE A 98 1.52 16.53 5.34
C PHE A 98 2.52 16.54 6.51
N LEU A 99 3.04 17.71 6.82
CA LEU A 99 3.88 17.93 7.99
C LEU A 99 3.02 18.50 9.13
N ILE A 100 3.05 17.84 10.28
CA ILE A 100 2.40 18.33 11.49
C ILE A 100 3.36 19.28 12.19
N LEU A 101 2.94 20.53 12.37
CA LEU A 101 3.71 21.56 13.07
C LEU A 101 3.18 21.76 14.48
N ASN A 102 4.06 21.76 15.49
CA ASN A 102 3.68 22.12 16.86
C ASN A 102 3.38 23.62 16.94
N ALA A 103 2.08 23.98 16.98
CA ALA A 103 1.65 25.36 17.03
C ALA A 103 1.50 25.94 18.46
N LYS A 104 1.75 25.14 19.51
CA LYS A 104 1.62 25.57 20.90
C LYS A 104 2.91 26.19 21.43
N GLU A 105 4.04 25.64 21.07
CA GLU A 105 5.34 26.06 21.58
C GLU A 105 6.46 25.88 20.54
N GLY A 106 7.60 26.49 20.77
CA GLY A 106 8.73 26.46 19.85
C GLY A 106 8.55 27.41 18.65
N PRO A 107 9.39 27.29 17.60
CA PRO A 107 9.43 28.25 16.50
C PRO A 107 8.11 28.30 15.71
N PHE A 108 7.36 27.21 15.66
CA PHE A 108 6.10 27.14 14.94
C PHE A 108 4.87 27.64 15.73
N ALA A 109 5.05 28.11 16.98
CA ALA A 109 4.01 28.85 17.69
C ALA A 109 3.67 30.16 16.97
N ASP A 110 4.64 30.81 16.33
CA ASP A 110 4.43 32.00 15.51
C ASP A 110 3.78 31.63 14.16
N LYS A 111 2.66 32.29 13.85
CA LYS A 111 1.93 32.11 12.59
C LYS A 111 2.80 32.42 11.35
N LYS A 112 3.64 33.47 11.44
CA LYS A 112 4.49 33.87 10.30
C LYS A 112 5.54 32.80 9.98
N VAL A 113 6.08 32.14 11.01
CA VAL A 113 7.03 31.02 10.82
C VAL A 113 6.35 29.83 10.14
N ARG A 114 5.11 29.49 10.53
CA ARG A 114 4.34 28.44 9.85
C ARG A 114 4.05 28.79 8.39
N GLN A 115 3.69 30.05 8.12
CA GLN A 115 3.48 30.53 6.74
C GLN A 115 4.78 30.46 5.93
N ALA A 116 5.89 30.91 6.49
CA ALA A 116 7.19 30.87 5.83
C ALA A 116 7.60 29.41 5.50
N ALA A 117 7.41 28.47 6.42
CA ALA A 117 7.65 27.06 6.18
C ALA A 117 6.80 26.49 5.02
N ASN A 118 5.52 26.91 4.95
CA ASN A 118 4.63 26.47 3.86
C ASN A 118 5.05 27.04 2.50
N TYR A 119 5.50 28.29 2.45
CA TYR A 119 6.02 28.90 1.21
C TYR A 119 7.41 28.38 0.81
N ALA A 120 8.20 27.88 1.76
CA ALA A 120 9.52 27.33 1.48
C ALA A 120 9.46 25.96 0.77
N VAL A 121 8.34 25.24 0.86
CA VAL A 121 8.16 23.92 0.23
C VAL A 121 7.65 24.05 -1.19
N ASN A 122 8.47 23.70 -2.16
CA ASN A 122 8.03 23.59 -3.56
C ASN A 122 7.27 22.26 -3.75
N LYS A 123 5.95 22.31 -3.58
CA LYS A 123 5.09 21.12 -3.67
C LYS A 123 5.09 20.50 -5.06
N THR A 124 5.11 21.32 -6.11
CA THR A 124 5.15 20.86 -7.49
C THR A 124 6.44 20.08 -7.76
N ALA A 125 7.60 20.61 -7.35
CA ALA A 125 8.86 19.89 -7.50
C ALA A 125 8.90 18.57 -6.72
N LEU A 126 8.25 18.49 -5.56
CA LEU A 126 8.12 17.22 -4.82
C LEU A 126 7.32 16.19 -5.62
N VAL A 127 6.20 16.60 -6.22
CA VAL A 127 5.39 15.70 -7.04
C VAL A 127 6.15 15.27 -8.29
N GLU A 128 6.76 16.20 -9.01
CA GLU A 128 7.40 15.90 -10.29
C GLU A 128 8.74 15.17 -10.16
N GLN A 129 9.57 15.53 -9.17
CA GLN A 129 10.97 15.07 -9.08
C GLN A 129 11.20 13.98 -8.03
N VAL A 130 10.33 13.88 -7.02
CA VAL A 130 10.47 12.87 -5.94
C VAL A 130 9.44 11.76 -6.09
N LEU A 131 8.23 12.12 -6.49
CA LEU A 131 7.13 11.17 -6.68
C LEU A 131 6.92 10.79 -8.16
N GLU A 132 7.80 11.22 -9.06
CA GLU A 132 7.75 10.88 -10.51
C GLU A 132 6.36 11.12 -11.15
N GLY A 133 5.64 12.13 -10.65
CA GLY A 133 4.30 12.47 -11.14
C GLY A 133 3.16 11.56 -10.63
N THR A 134 3.42 10.65 -9.69
CA THR A 134 2.42 9.69 -9.17
C THR A 134 1.47 10.27 -8.10
N ALA A 135 1.49 11.58 -7.90
CA ALA A 135 0.64 12.26 -6.94
C ALA A 135 0.17 13.63 -7.46
N ASP A 136 -0.86 14.16 -6.84
CA ASP A 136 -1.35 15.51 -7.07
C ASP A 136 -0.94 16.46 -5.95
N VAL A 137 -0.75 17.75 -6.28
CA VAL A 137 -0.52 18.79 -5.28
C VAL A 137 -1.78 19.01 -4.47
N ALA A 138 -1.75 18.64 -3.18
CA ALA A 138 -2.90 18.82 -2.29
C ALA A 138 -3.23 20.31 -2.11
N ALA A 139 -4.50 20.67 -2.32
CA ALA A 139 -5.01 22.03 -2.12
C ALA A 139 -5.29 22.35 -0.63
N GLY A 140 -5.42 21.33 0.21
CA GLY A 140 -5.68 21.46 1.65
C GLY A 140 -5.80 20.10 2.32
N PRO A 141 -6.05 20.08 3.65
CA PRO A 141 -6.47 18.86 4.32
C PRO A 141 -7.87 18.52 3.82
N THR A 142 -8.04 17.39 3.17
CA THR A 142 -9.36 16.91 2.73
C THR A 142 -10.20 16.46 3.88
#